data_6c30d8ee4fa5befbcdbd108b1b5e8f3a
#
_entry.id   6c30d8ee4fa5befbcdbd108b1b5e8f3a
#
_cell.length_a   1.000
_cell.length_b   1.000
_cell.length_c   1.000
_cell.angle_alpha   90.00
_cell.angle_beta   90.00
_cell.angle_gamma   90.00
#
_symmetry.space_group_name_H-M   'P 1'
#
loop_
_entity.id
_entity.type
_entity.pdbx_description
1 polymer ?
#
loop_
_entity_poly.entity_id
_entity_poly.type
_entity_poly.pdbx_seq_one_letter_code
_entity_poly.pdbx_strand_id
1 'polypeptide(L)'
;MKQRIETNNPEVSIRFASIEDIPVILSLIKGIAEYEKLSHEVIATEEILRNSLFGNRRVAEVLIADYRNDAAGFALFFHNFSTFVGKAGIYLEDLFVKPELRGKGIGKLLLTYLGKIALERDCG
;
A
#
# COMPACT_ATOMS: atom_id res chain seq x y z
N MET A 1 -3.46 -16.68 4.51
CA MET A 1 -3.22 -16.95 3.09
C MET A 1 -3.33 -15.65 2.31
N LYS A 2 -2.38 -15.40 1.45
CA LYS A 2 -2.36 -14.20 0.64
C LYS A 2 -3.26 -14.38 -0.58
N GLN A 3 -4.15 -13.43 -0.80
CA GLN A 3 -4.93 -13.40 -2.03
C GLN A 3 -4.24 -12.48 -3.02
N ARG A 4 -3.90 -13.04 -4.15
CA ARG A 4 -3.37 -12.26 -5.27
C ARG A 4 -4.47 -12.00 -6.25
N ILE A 5 -4.49 -10.79 -6.78
CA ILE A 5 -5.43 -10.44 -7.80
C ILE A 5 -4.67 -10.17 -9.07
N GLU A 6 -5.08 -10.90 -10.09
CA GLU A 6 -4.49 -10.74 -11.39
C GLU A 6 -4.99 -9.45 -12.03
N THR A 7 -4.10 -8.78 -12.72
CA THR A 7 -4.37 -7.53 -13.40
C THR A 7 -4.37 -7.76 -14.91
N ASN A 8 -4.63 -6.68 -15.66
CA ASN A 8 -4.54 -6.74 -17.13
C ASN A 8 -3.10 -7.00 -17.61
N ASN A 9 -2.11 -6.72 -16.76
CA ASN A 9 -0.73 -7.02 -17.07
C ASN A 9 -0.37 -8.36 -16.40
N PRO A 10 -0.06 -9.42 -17.19
CA PRO A 10 0.21 -10.73 -16.61
C PRO A 10 1.46 -10.78 -15.74
N GLU A 11 2.33 -9.77 -15.83
CA GLU A 11 3.55 -9.71 -15.02
C GLU A 11 3.32 -9.03 -13.67
N VAL A 12 2.14 -8.41 -13.47
CA VAL A 12 1.83 -7.63 -12.28
C VAL A 12 0.64 -8.25 -11.54
N SER A 13 0.79 -8.45 -10.26
CA SER A 13 -0.32 -8.85 -9.38
C SER A 13 -0.41 -7.90 -8.19
N ILE A 14 -1.63 -7.73 -7.68
CA ILE A 14 -1.90 -6.88 -6.51
C ILE A 14 -2.42 -7.77 -5.40
N ARG A 15 -1.98 -7.52 -4.17
CA ARG A 15 -2.43 -8.27 -3.00
C ARG A 15 -2.38 -7.39 -1.75
N PHE A 16 -3.18 -7.75 -0.76
CA PHE A 16 -2.99 -7.17 0.56
C PHE A 16 -1.68 -7.69 1.16
N ALA A 17 -1.00 -6.81 1.88
CA ALA A 17 0.20 -7.20 2.59
C ALA A 17 -0.16 -8.15 3.74
N SER A 18 0.78 -9.02 4.09
CA SER A 18 0.71 -9.87 5.27
C SER A 18 1.82 -9.47 6.23
N ILE A 19 1.77 -10.03 7.44
CA ILE A 19 2.77 -9.70 8.47
C ILE A 19 4.19 -10.04 8.01
N GLU A 20 4.32 -11.02 7.11
CA GLU A 20 5.62 -11.41 6.56
C GLU A 20 6.22 -10.35 5.64
N ASP A 21 5.41 -9.39 5.18
CA ASP A 21 5.85 -8.31 4.30
C ASP A 21 6.45 -7.11 5.04
N ILE A 22 6.48 -7.15 6.38
CA ILE A 22 6.98 -6.02 7.18
C ILE A 22 8.36 -5.52 6.71
N PRO A 23 9.37 -6.38 6.51
CA PRO A 23 10.66 -5.89 6.04
C PRO A 23 10.58 -5.21 4.67
N VAL A 24 9.77 -5.75 3.76
CA VAL A 24 9.56 -5.17 2.44
C VAL A 24 8.88 -3.82 2.53
N ILE A 25 7.84 -3.71 3.36
CA ILE A 25 7.12 -2.46 3.54
C ILE A 25 8.07 -1.38 4.06
N LEU A 26 8.87 -1.71 5.06
CA LEU A 26 9.83 -0.75 5.61
C LEU A 26 10.84 -0.32 4.55
N SER A 27 11.32 -1.25 3.73
CA SER A 27 12.27 -0.91 2.67
C SER A 27 11.63 0.03 1.62
N LEU A 28 10.35 -0.16 1.31
CA LEU A 28 9.64 0.70 0.37
C LEU A 28 9.39 2.10 0.95
N ILE A 29 9.08 2.19 2.24
CA ILE A 29 8.96 3.47 2.93
C ILE A 29 10.29 4.24 2.88
N LYS A 30 11.38 3.55 3.17
CA LYS A 30 12.71 4.15 3.07
C LYS A 30 13.03 4.55 1.64
N GLY A 31 12.53 3.81 0.66
CA GLY A 31 12.68 4.16 -0.75
C GLY A 31 12.02 5.49 -1.10
N ILE A 32 10.81 5.74 -0.58
CA ILE A 32 10.14 7.03 -0.77
C ILE A 32 10.97 8.14 -0.15
N ALA A 33 11.40 7.95 1.09
CA ALA A 33 12.17 8.96 1.82
C ALA A 33 13.48 9.27 1.12
N GLU A 34 14.15 8.27 0.59
CA GLU A 34 15.38 8.46 -0.16
C GLU A 34 15.12 9.23 -1.44
N TYR A 35 14.04 8.90 -2.16
CA TYR A 35 13.68 9.59 -3.39
C TYR A 35 13.40 11.07 -3.14
N GLU A 36 12.76 11.38 -2.01
CA GLU A 36 12.44 12.75 -1.61
C GLU A 36 13.56 13.41 -0.82
N LYS A 37 14.66 12.70 -0.59
CA LYS A 37 15.82 13.16 0.20
C LYS A 37 15.46 13.47 1.65
N LEU A 38 14.53 12.69 2.20
CA LEU A 38 14.06 12.83 3.57
C LEU A 38 14.36 11.59 4.42
N SER A 39 15.37 10.81 4.03
CA SER A 39 15.69 9.54 4.70
C SER A 39 15.87 9.68 6.21
N HIS A 40 16.44 10.81 6.64
CA HIS A 40 16.66 11.07 8.07
C HIS A 40 15.36 11.27 8.87
N GLU A 41 14.24 11.46 8.19
CA GLU A 41 12.96 11.66 8.86
C GLU A 41 12.20 10.36 9.10
N VAL A 42 12.69 9.23 8.58
CA VAL A 42 12.04 7.95 8.79
C VAL A 42 12.43 7.39 10.14
N ILE A 43 11.47 7.38 11.08
CA ILE A 43 11.68 6.82 12.41
C ILE A 43 10.88 5.52 12.61
N ALA A 44 10.09 5.11 11.62
CA ALA A 44 9.34 3.87 11.70
C ALA A 44 10.28 2.67 11.75
N THR A 45 9.87 1.66 12.53
CA THR A 45 10.60 0.41 12.67
C THR A 45 9.67 -0.74 12.29
N GLU A 46 10.25 -1.93 12.13
CA GLU A 46 9.43 -3.11 11.87
C GLU A 46 8.42 -3.35 12.98
N GLU A 47 8.80 -3.11 14.23
CA GLU A 47 7.89 -3.28 15.36
C GLU A 47 6.73 -2.30 15.30
N ILE A 48 7.00 -1.03 15.00
CA ILE A 48 5.95 -0.01 14.85
C ILE A 48 5.00 -0.42 13.72
N LEU A 49 5.53 -0.86 12.59
CA LEU A 49 4.70 -1.28 11.46
C LEU A 49 3.87 -2.51 11.80
N ARG A 50 4.46 -3.48 12.51
CA ARG A 50 3.74 -4.68 12.91
C ARG A 50 2.52 -4.32 13.76
N ASN A 51 2.70 -3.44 14.72
CA ASN A 51 1.60 -3.04 15.61
C ASN A 51 0.55 -2.23 14.89
N SER A 52 0.96 -1.31 14.02
CA SER A 52 0.04 -0.40 13.32
C SER A 52 -0.73 -1.07 12.19
N LEU A 53 -0.12 -2.02 11.50
CA LEU A 53 -0.71 -2.64 10.32
C LEU A 53 -1.35 -4.00 10.61
N PHE A 54 -0.83 -4.73 11.59
CA PHE A 54 -1.26 -6.11 11.86
C PHE A 54 -1.57 -6.40 13.33
N GLY A 55 -1.50 -5.40 14.19
CA GLY A 55 -1.78 -5.56 15.61
C GLY A 55 -3.26 -5.55 15.93
N ASN A 56 -3.59 -5.50 17.22
CA ASN A 56 -4.97 -5.49 17.69
C ASN A 56 -5.73 -4.26 17.25
N ARG A 57 -5.04 -3.16 17.08
CA ARG A 57 -5.65 -1.91 16.61
C ARG A 57 -4.95 -1.45 15.35
N ARG A 58 -5.45 -1.93 14.22
CA ARG A 58 -4.89 -1.55 12.92
C ARG A 58 -5.31 -0.13 12.59
N VAL A 59 -4.34 0.70 12.22
CA VAL A 59 -4.59 2.09 11.85
C VAL A 59 -4.41 2.34 10.36
N ALA A 60 -3.83 1.39 9.64
CA ALA A 60 -3.61 1.50 8.20
C ALA A 60 -3.56 0.11 7.56
N GLU A 61 -3.68 0.09 6.24
CA GLU A 61 -3.60 -1.13 5.45
C GLU A 61 -2.65 -0.90 4.28
N VAL A 62 -2.11 -1.98 3.75
CA VAL A 62 -1.14 -1.91 2.66
C VAL A 62 -1.51 -2.89 1.55
N LEU A 63 -1.52 -2.37 0.32
CA LEU A 63 -1.54 -3.19 -0.89
C LEU A 63 -0.12 -3.26 -1.44
N ILE A 64 0.30 -4.44 -1.86
CA ILE A 64 1.58 -4.63 -2.51
C ILE A 64 1.35 -5.02 -3.95
N ALA A 65 2.11 -4.39 -4.85
CA ALA A 65 2.17 -4.79 -6.24
C ALA A 65 3.43 -5.62 -6.43
N ASP A 66 3.26 -6.85 -6.91
CA ASP A 66 4.39 -7.70 -7.29
C ASP A 66 4.58 -7.64 -8.79
N TYR A 67 5.82 -7.56 -9.23
CA TYR A 67 6.20 -7.63 -10.63
C TYR A 67 7.08 -8.86 -10.80
N ARG A 68 6.62 -9.82 -11.58
CA ARG A 68 7.32 -11.11 -11.75
C ARG A 68 7.65 -11.75 -10.40
N ASN A 69 6.67 -11.71 -9.49
CA ASN A 69 6.73 -12.30 -8.14
C ASN A 69 7.64 -11.57 -7.14
N ASP A 70 8.18 -10.41 -7.50
CA ASP A 70 8.97 -9.59 -6.59
C ASP A 70 8.24 -8.28 -6.27
N ALA A 71 8.30 -7.84 -5.02
CA ALA A 71 7.64 -6.61 -4.62
C ALA A 71 8.19 -5.42 -5.42
N ALA A 72 7.30 -4.73 -6.11
CA ALA A 72 7.64 -3.61 -6.98
C ALA A 72 7.19 -2.28 -6.44
N GLY A 73 6.13 -2.26 -5.65
CA GLY A 73 5.57 -1.03 -5.12
C GLY A 73 4.47 -1.30 -4.11
N PHE A 74 3.93 -0.25 -3.54
CA PHE A 74 2.88 -0.38 -2.53
C PHE A 74 2.00 0.86 -2.49
N ALA A 75 0.81 0.67 -1.89
CA ALA A 75 -0.07 1.75 -1.50
C ALA A 75 -0.42 1.56 -0.03
N LEU A 76 -0.19 2.56 0.78
CA LEU A 76 -0.57 2.55 2.19
C LEU A 76 -1.72 3.52 2.37
N PHE A 77 -2.80 3.04 2.96
CA PHE A 77 -4.03 3.82 3.08
C PHE A 77 -4.71 3.55 4.41
N PHE A 78 -5.61 4.45 4.79
CA PHE A 78 -6.45 4.28 5.97
C PHE A 78 -7.81 4.89 5.71
N HIS A 79 -8.77 4.57 6.59
CA HIS A 79 -10.11 5.12 6.48
C HIS A 79 -10.21 6.41 7.28
N ASN A 80 -10.74 7.45 6.63
CA ASN A 80 -11.20 8.64 7.33
C ASN A 80 -12.72 8.53 7.47
N PHE A 81 -13.35 9.52 8.05
CA PHE A 81 -14.79 9.51 8.23
C PHE A 81 -15.34 10.91 8.00
N SER A 82 -16.38 11.01 7.17
CA SER A 82 -17.08 12.28 6.94
C SER A 82 -18.32 12.36 7.81
N THR A 83 -18.38 13.33 8.67
CA THR A 83 -19.58 13.56 9.50
C THR A 83 -20.74 14.08 8.67
N PHE A 84 -20.46 14.74 7.55
CA PHE A 84 -21.52 15.28 6.69
C PHE A 84 -22.23 14.19 5.90
N VAL A 85 -21.49 13.20 5.43
CA VAL A 85 -22.05 12.11 4.61
C VAL A 85 -22.38 10.89 5.46
N GLY A 86 -21.76 10.77 6.63
CA GLY A 86 -21.94 9.61 7.50
C GLY A 86 -21.27 8.36 6.98
N LYS A 87 -20.22 8.51 6.19
CA LYS A 87 -19.52 7.38 5.57
C LYS A 87 -18.03 7.49 5.77
N ALA A 88 -17.37 6.32 5.82
CA ALA A 88 -15.92 6.25 5.76
C ALA A 88 -15.46 6.56 4.33
N GLY A 89 -14.27 7.10 4.22
CA GLY A 89 -13.58 7.27 2.96
C GLY A 89 -12.25 6.55 3.02
N ILE A 90 -11.53 6.53 1.92
CA ILE A 90 -10.18 6.02 1.88
C ILE A 90 -9.23 7.19 1.67
N TYR A 91 -8.22 7.28 2.53
CA TYR A 91 -7.16 8.27 2.40
C TYR A 91 -5.87 7.53 2.02
N LEU A 92 -5.32 7.88 0.86
CA LEU A 92 -4.06 7.31 0.40
C LEU A 92 -2.91 8.14 0.96
N GLU A 93 -2.16 7.54 1.86
CA GLU A 93 -1.01 8.21 2.48
C GLU A 93 0.23 8.12 1.59
N ASP A 94 0.54 6.91 1.11
CA ASP A 94 1.74 6.67 0.30
C ASP A 94 1.42 5.81 -0.91
N LEU A 95 1.96 6.20 -2.05
CA LEU A 95 1.95 5.43 -3.28
C LEU A 95 3.35 5.46 -3.85
N PHE A 96 3.99 4.30 -3.97
CA PHE A 96 5.36 4.22 -4.42
C PHE A 96 5.57 3.01 -5.30
N VAL A 97 6.31 3.21 -6.39
CA VAL A 97 6.79 2.15 -7.28
C VAL A 97 8.30 2.34 -7.40
N LYS A 98 9.04 1.24 -7.29
CA LYS A 98 10.49 1.28 -7.42
C LYS A 98 10.87 1.99 -8.72
N PRO A 99 11.86 2.90 -8.70
CA PRO A 99 12.20 3.71 -9.87
C PRO A 99 12.48 2.89 -11.14
N GLU A 100 13.15 1.74 -10.98
CA GLU A 100 13.50 0.88 -12.13
C GLU A 100 12.29 0.20 -12.76
N LEU A 101 11.15 0.21 -12.08
CA LEU A 101 9.92 -0.43 -12.57
C LEU A 101 8.84 0.58 -12.95
N ARG A 102 9.16 1.85 -12.96
CA ARG A 102 8.21 2.88 -13.38
C ARG A 102 7.97 2.83 -14.88
N GLY A 103 6.82 3.36 -15.31
CA GLY A 103 6.44 3.34 -16.70
C GLY A 103 5.76 2.06 -17.15
N LYS A 104 5.47 1.13 -16.22
CA LYS A 104 4.79 -0.14 -16.52
C LYS A 104 3.33 -0.14 -16.08
N GLY A 105 2.80 0.99 -15.60
CA GLY A 105 1.42 1.11 -15.17
C GLY A 105 1.13 0.52 -13.79
N ILE A 106 2.15 0.21 -13.00
CA ILE A 106 1.97 -0.41 -11.68
C ILE A 106 1.25 0.53 -10.72
N GLY A 107 1.65 1.79 -10.68
CA GLY A 107 0.98 2.80 -9.83
C GLY A 107 -0.49 2.94 -10.17
N LYS A 108 -0.80 2.97 -11.46
CA LYS A 108 -2.19 3.06 -11.93
C LYS A 108 -3.00 1.83 -11.50
N LEU A 109 -2.39 0.64 -11.56
CA LEU A 109 -3.05 -0.58 -11.12
C LEU A 109 -3.34 -0.55 -9.61
N LEU A 110 -2.39 -0.05 -8.81
CA LEU A 110 -2.61 0.12 -7.38
C LEU A 110 -3.77 1.06 -7.10
N LEU A 111 -3.85 2.19 -7.81
CA LEU A 111 -4.95 3.14 -7.65
C LEU A 111 -6.28 2.54 -8.08
N THR A 112 -6.30 1.83 -9.19
CA THR A 112 -7.50 1.17 -9.68
C THR A 112 -8.02 0.17 -8.66
N TYR A 113 -7.12 -0.58 -8.07
CA TYR A 113 -7.46 -1.58 -7.06
C TYR A 113 -8.02 -0.93 -5.80
N LEU A 114 -7.40 0.16 -5.39
CA LEU A 114 -7.86 0.93 -4.24
C LEU A 114 -9.29 1.44 -4.46
N GLY A 115 -9.60 1.88 -5.69
CA GLY A 115 -10.95 2.29 -6.06
C GLY A 115 -11.95 1.16 -5.94
N LYS A 116 -11.58 -0.06 -6.32
CA LYS A 116 -12.45 -1.23 -6.16
C LYS A 116 -12.71 -1.52 -4.69
N ILE A 117 -11.70 -1.42 -3.85
CA ILE A 117 -11.85 -1.61 -2.41
C ILE A 117 -12.82 -0.57 -1.84
N ALA A 118 -12.69 0.68 -2.26
CA ALA A 118 -13.58 1.74 -1.81
C ALA A 118 -15.04 1.43 -2.16
N LEU A 119 -15.29 0.93 -3.36
CA LEU A 119 -16.64 0.55 -3.79
C LEU A 119 -17.16 -0.63 -2.98
N GLU A 120 -16.35 -1.65 -2.77
CA GLU A 120 -16.75 -2.82 -1.99
C GLU A 120 -17.07 -2.49 -0.54
N ARG A 121 -16.39 -1.49 0.03
CA ARG A 121 -16.58 -1.06 1.42
C ARG A 121 -17.57 0.08 1.56
N ASP A 122 -18.26 0.45 0.48
CA ASP A 122 -19.24 1.54 0.47
C ASP A 122 -18.65 2.84 1.00
N CYS A 123 -17.43 3.16 0.58
CA CYS A 123 -16.79 4.42 0.94
C CYS A 123 -17.35 5.57 0.12
N GLY A 124 -17.46 6.71 0.75
CA GLY A 124 -17.93 7.92 0.11
C GLY A 124 -16.86 8.70 -0.62
#